data_afa7f19e146caba4f3ce2e691128c88c
#
_entry.id   afa7f19e146caba4f3ce2e691128c88c
#
_cell.length_a   1.000
_cell.length_b   1.000
_cell.length_c   1.000
_cell.angle_alpha   90.00
_cell.angle_beta   90.00
_cell.angle_gamma   90.00
#
_symmetry.space_group_name_H-M   'P 1'
#
loop_
_entity.id
_entity.type
_entity.pdbx_description
1 polymer ?
#
loop_
_entity_poly.entity_id
_entity_poly.type
_entity_poly.pdbx_seq_one_letter_code
_entity_poly.pdbx_strand_id
1 'polypeptide(L)' 'MTIEKLTRILEKHGIKYEVISNKVMVEDEYTINGVLHTDTLDMTDISPEQLYDWLGY' A
#
# COMPACT_ATOMS: atom_id res chain seq x y z
N MET A 1 10.19 7.66 -5.07
CA MET A 1 10.55 6.23 -4.85
C MET A 1 10.25 5.45 -6.11
N THR A 2 11.11 4.52 -6.49
CA THR A 2 10.86 3.66 -7.65
C THR A 2 9.79 2.61 -7.33
N ILE A 3 9.09 2.14 -8.37
CA ILE A 3 8.09 1.07 -8.21
C ILE A 3 8.74 -0.18 -7.62
N GLU A 4 9.95 -0.54 -8.09
CA GLU A 4 10.68 -1.69 -7.59
C GLU A 4 10.96 -1.59 -6.08
N LYS A 5 11.42 -0.44 -5.61
CA LYS A 5 11.69 -0.21 -4.19
C LYS A 5 10.41 -0.23 -3.36
N LEU A 6 9.35 0.40 -3.86
CA LEU A 6 8.04 0.43 -3.20
C LEU A 6 7.48 -0.97 -3.03
N THR A 7 7.43 -1.76 -4.10
CA THR A 7 6.90 -3.13 -4.04
C THR A 7 7.70 -4.02 -3.11
N ARG A 8 9.02 -3.84 -3.07
CA ARG A 8 9.88 -4.59 -2.16
C ARG A 8 9.56 -4.31 -0.69
N ILE A 9 9.31 -3.04 -0.35
CA ILE A 9 8.91 -2.66 1.00
C ILE A 9 7.54 -3.24 1.35
N LEU A 10 6.58 -3.17 0.44
CA LEU A 10 5.25 -3.74 0.63
C LEU A 10 5.30 -5.25 0.86
N GLU A 11 6.11 -5.97 0.10
CA GLU A 11 6.29 -7.41 0.27
C GLU A 11 6.87 -7.75 1.65
N LYS A 12 7.84 -6.99 2.12
CA LYS A 12 8.43 -7.20 3.45
C LYS A 12 7.42 -7.05 4.58
N HIS A 13 6.42 -6.21 4.39
CA HIS A 13 5.37 -5.97 5.38
C HIS A 13 4.13 -6.84 5.17
N GLY A 14 4.16 -7.75 4.20
CA GLY A 14 3.02 -8.62 3.91
C GLY A 14 1.81 -7.91 3.36
N ILE A 15 2.01 -6.75 2.73
CA ILE A 15 0.93 -5.95 2.16
C ILE A 15 0.58 -6.48 0.77
N LYS A 16 -0.71 -6.66 0.50
CA LYS A 16 -1.20 -7.04 -0.83
C LYS A 16 -1.18 -5.84 -1.75
N TYR A 17 -0.60 -6.02 -2.93
CA TYR A 17 -0.54 -4.96 -3.94
C TYR A 17 -0.65 -5.53 -5.33
N GLU A 18 -0.95 -4.67 -6.30
CA GLU A 18 -0.98 -4.99 -7.71
C GLU A 18 -0.28 -3.89 -8.50
N VAL A 19 0.46 -4.26 -9.55
CA VAL A 19 1.08 -3.29 -10.45
C VAL A 19 0.34 -3.34 -11.77
N ILE A 20 -0.37 -2.27 -12.10
CA ILE A 20 -1.17 -2.16 -13.31
C ILE A 20 -0.76 -0.90 -14.06
N SER A 21 -0.29 -1.04 -15.30
CA SER A 21 0.10 0.10 -16.16
C SER A 21 1.06 1.08 -15.45
N ASN A 22 2.09 0.56 -14.80
CA ASN A 22 3.07 1.33 -14.00
C ASN A 22 2.48 2.04 -12.79
N LYS A 23 1.32 1.60 -12.31
CA LYS A 23 0.71 2.09 -11.07
C LYS A 23 0.73 0.99 -10.02
N VAL A 24 1.10 1.35 -8.80
CA VAL A 24 1.09 0.45 -7.65
C VAL A 24 -0.19 0.67 -6.86
N MET A 25 -1.08 -0.32 -6.91
CA MET A 25 -2.37 -0.28 -6.19
C MET A 25 -2.28 -1.19 -4.98
N VAL A 26 -2.62 -0.67 -3.82
CA VAL A 26 -2.55 -1.38 -2.54
C VAL A 26 -3.96 -1.57 -1.99
N GLU A 27 -4.26 -2.79 -1.53
CA GLU A 27 -5.52 -3.08 -0.85
C GLU A 27 -5.35 -2.81 0.65
N ASP A 28 -6.19 -1.92 1.19
CA ASP A 28 -6.25 -1.63 2.61
C ASP A 28 -7.54 -2.22 3.18
N GLU A 29 -7.41 -3.16 4.10
CA GLU A 29 -8.55 -3.81 4.75
C GLU A 29 -8.69 -3.26 6.18
N TYR A 30 -9.90 -2.88 6.55
CA TYR A 30 -10.19 -2.39 7.89
C TYR A 30 -11.60 -2.80 8.32
N THR A 31 -11.82 -2.81 9.63
CA THR A 31 -13.09 -3.23 10.21
C THR A 31 -13.76 -2.05 10.93
N ILE A 32 -15.01 -1.79 10.57
CA ILE A 32 -15.85 -0.81 11.24
C ILE A 32 -17.10 -1.53 11.75
N ASN A 33 -17.34 -1.46 13.07
CA ASN A 33 -18.50 -2.10 13.72
C ASN A 33 -18.63 -3.60 13.38
N GLY A 34 -17.52 -4.30 13.25
CA GLY A 34 -17.50 -5.72 12.92
C GLY A 34 -17.68 -6.03 11.44
N VAL A 35 -17.78 -5.03 10.59
CA VAL A 35 -17.91 -5.20 9.12
C VAL A 35 -16.56 -4.92 8.45
N LEU A 36 -16.11 -5.87 7.64
CA LEU A 36 -14.87 -5.73 6.89
C LEU A 36 -15.06 -4.80 5.69
N HIS A 37 -14.21 -3.81 5.57
CA HIS A 37 -14.15 -2.88 4.45
C HIS A 37 -12.80 -3.01 3.75
N THR A 38 -12.80 -2.87 2.43
CA THR A 38 -11.59 -2.90 1.61
C THR A 38 -11.54 -1.65 0.74
N ASP A 39 -10.45 -0.90 0.85
CA ASP A 39 -10.18 0.25 -0.02
C ASP A 39 -8.96 -0.02 -0.87
N THR A 40 -8.96 0.52 -2.08
CA THR A 40 -7.80 0.45 -2.98
C THR A 40 -7.14 1.82 -3.03
N LEU A 41 -5.83 1.84 -2.73
CA LEU A 41 -5.04 3.07 -2.67
C LEU A 41 -3.99 3.07 -3.77
N ASP A 42 -3.86 4.19 -4.50
CA ASP A 42 -2.78 4.38 -5.47
C ASP A 42 -1.56 4.93 -4.74
N MET A 43 -0.51 4.14 -4.65
CA MET A 43 0.73 4.51 -3.97
C MET A 43 1.89 4.78 -4.92
N THR A 44 1.63 4.94 -6.22
CA THR A 44 2.67 5.08 -7.24
C THR A 44 3.64 6.22 -6.93
N ASP A 45 3.12 7.36 -6.50
CA ASP A 45 3.90 8.58 -6.22
C ASP A 45 4.12 8.85 -4.73
N ILE A 46 3.91 7.86 -3.88
CA ILE A 46 4.09 8.04 -2.44
C ILE A 46 5.55 8.31 -2.09
N SER A 47 5.79 9.25 -1.15
CA SER A 47 7.12 9.48 -0.63
C SER A 47 7.49 8.44 0.44
N PRO A 48 8.79 8.21 0.71
CA PRO A 48 9.19 7.30 1.78
C PRO A 48 8.59 7.67 3.14
N GLU A 49 8.52 8.96 3.46
CA GLU A 49 7.93 9.43 4.71
C GLU A 49 6.45 9.09 4.82
N GLN A 50 5.69 9.35 3.76
CA GLN A 50 4.27 9.03 3.71
C GLN A 50 4.04 7.52 3.82
N LEU A 51 4.87 6.73 3.17
CA LEU A 51 4.78 5.27 3.23
C LEU A 51 5.01 4.75 4.65
N TYR A 52 6.04 5.25 5.32
CA TYR A 52 6.34 4.83 6.70
C TYR A 52 5.25 5.26 7.68
N ASP A 53 4.68 6.46 7.51
CA ASP A 53 3.53 6.91 8.29
C ASP A 53 2.34 5.96 8.11
N TRP A 54 2.05 5.58 6.88
CA TRP A 54 0.96 4.65 6.58
C TRP A 54 1.20 3.26 7.17
N LEU A 55 2.46 2.79 7.18
CA LEU A 55 2.83 1.51 7.78
C LEU A 55 2.86 1.54 9.30
N GLY A 56 2.82 2.72 9.92
CA GLY A 56 2.80 2.86 11.38
C GLY A 56 4.17 3.02 12.04
N TYR A 57 5.15 3.45 11.29
CA TYR A 57 6.49 3.74 11.84
C TYR A 57 6.58 5.13 12.44
#